data_5a669bd8c06172a115aa1148215a8532
#
_entry.id   5a669bd8c06172a115aa1148215a8532
#
_cell.length_a   1.000
_cell.length_b   1.000
_cell.length_c   1.000
_cell.angle_alpha   90.00
_cell.angle_beta   90.00
_cell.angle_gamma   90.00
#
_symmetry.space_group_name_H-M   'P 1'
#
loop_
_entity.id
_entity.type
_entity.pdbx_description
1 polymer ?
#
loop_
_entity_poly.entity_id
_entity_poly.type
_entity_poly.pdbx_seq_one_letter_code
_entity_poly.pdbx_strand_id
1 'polypeptide(L)'
;MTPSDASDDRVLFDVDHDKRIATITFNNPKQRNSYDATMRDAVSRCLDRVAEDDDLTVVVLRGAGGVFSTGADMNNAYGWYGESAQAKAADDRAAKRRPSQRRRLTVDRKSFGFYHNFMGFPKVTVGEIAGYALGGGFEMALMTDISIIARDTRIGMPATRFLGPALGSLHMFFHRLGPVLARRLLLTGDIIEAGEIEHLGIFTDTCDPGSVTARARYWAEKAAKMPADGVVIAKEAFRLVEQTQAYHGEEVASYLFHAFGTNLQFAPDEFNFVKTRAQHGAKEAFRLRDEHFHVPEPEA
;
A
#
# COMPACT_ATOMS: atom_id res chain seq x y z
N MET A 1 3.53 30.41 8.26
CA MET A 1 3.21 29.77 6.98
C MET A 1 1.71 29.69 6.85
N THR A 2 1.17 30.16 5.75
CA THR A 2 -0.27 30.29 5.50
C THR A 2 -0.96 28.95 5.35
N PRO A 3 -2.24 28.77 5.75
CA PRO A 3 -2.97 27.49 5.72
C PRO A 3 -3.43 27.06 4.31
N SER A 4 -2.67 27.29 3.27
CA SER A 4 -3.06 26.99 1.89
C SER A 4 -2.35 25.79 1.27
N ASP A 5 -1.58 25.00 2.04
CA ASP A 5 -1.06 23.74 1.53
C ASP A 5 -2.13 22.67 1.66
N ALA A 6 -2.83 22.48 0.57
CA ALA A 6 -3.94 21.59 0.31
C ALA A 6 -3.99 20.34 1.22
N SER A 7 -4.74 20.47 2.34
CA SER A 7 -5.17 19.33 3.12
C SER A 7 -6.17 18.54 2.26
N ASP A 8 -5.84 17.32 1.93
CA ASP A 8 -6.82 16.38 1.38
C ASP A 8 -7.67 15.88 2.57
N ASP A 9 -8.95 16.22 2.64
CA ASP A 9 -9.86 15.81 3.72
C ASP A 9 -9.98 14.27 3.86
N ARG A 10 -9.49 13.54 2.86
CA ARG A 10 -9.39 12.08 2.88
C ARG A 10 -8.15 11.56 3.63
N VAL A 11 -7.30 12.46 4.16
CA VAL A 11 -6.18 12.13 5.04
C VAL A 11 -6.29 13.00 6.28
N LEU A 12 -6.56 12.37 7.42
CA LEU A 12 -6.60 13.06 8.71
C LEU A 12 -5.24 12.93 9.38
N PHE A 13 -4.81 14.00 10.02
CA PHE A 13 -3.56 14.06 10.77
C PHE A 13 -3.82 14.61 12.16
N ASP A 14 -3.48 13.83 13.18
CA ASP A 14 -3.62 14.16 14.59
C ASP A 14 -2.29 13.97 15.31
N VAL A 15 -2.04 14.79 16.35
CA VAL A 15 -0.80 14.77 17.11
C VAL A 15 -1.09 14.80 18.60
N ASP A 16 -0.55 13.84 19.32
CA ASP A 16 -0.51 13.79 20.78
C ASP A 16 0.93 14.05 21.23
N HIS A 17 1.25 15.33 21.49
CA HIS A 17 2.59 15.71 21.95
C HIS A 17 2.95 15.16 23.32
N ASP A 18 1.98 14.99 24.23
CA ASP A 18 2.24 14.41 25.56
C ASP A 18 2.73 12.97 25.45
N LYS A 19 2.26 12.25 24.44
CA LYS A 19 2.67 10.87 24.15
C LYS A 19 3.75 10.77 23.07
N ARG A 20 4.06 11.86 22.39
CA ARG A 20 5.03 11.93 21.29
C ARG A 20 4.62 11.08 20.09
N ILE A 21 3.31 10.96 19.85
CA ILE A 21 2.72 10.11 18.81
C ILE A 21 1.91 10.97 17.84
N ALA A 22 2.17 10.81 16.55
CA ALA A 22 1.29 11.29 15.48
C ALA A 22 0.42 10.15 14.96
N THR A 23 -0.76 10.47 14.44
CA THR A 23 -1.66 9.52 13.78
C THR A 23 -2.05 10.02 12.41
N ILE A 24 -1.82 9.21 11.39
CA ILE A 24 -2.27 9.43 10.01
C ILE A 24 -3.41 8.47 9.72
N THR A 25 -4.58 9.00 9.36
CA THR A 25 -5.75 8.17 9.07
C THR A 25 -6.15 8.33 7.60
N PHE A 26 -6.15 7.22 6.85
CA PHE A 26 -6.80 7.16 5.55
C PHE A 26 -8.31 7.30 5.74
N ASN A 27 -8.91 8.36 5.22
CA ASN A 27 -10.31 8.74 5.46
C ASN A 27 -11.12 8.77 4.16
N ASN A 28 -11.12 7.67 3.44
CA ASN A 28 -11.96 7.45 2.26
C ASN A 28 -12.80 6.15 2.42
N PRO A 29 -13.60 6.01 3.51
CA PRO A 29 -14.26 4.75 3.85
C PRO A 29 -15.28 4.29 2.79
N LYS A 30 -15.87 5.22 2.02
CA LYS A 30 -16.78 4.89 0.91
C LYS A 30 -16.10 4.05 -0.19
N GLN A 31 -14.79 4.18 -0.33
CA GLN A 31 -13.96 3.41 -1.27
C GLN A 31 -12.97 2.48 -0.54
N ARG A 32 -13.29 2.07 0.69
CA ARG A 32 -12.43 1.19 1.51
C ARG A 32 -11.01 1.73 1.64
N ASN A 33 -10.88 3.03 1.79
CA ASN A 33 -9.61 3.75 1.93
C ASN A 33 -8.63 3.48 0.78
N SER A 34 -9.14 3.23 -0.44
CA SER A 34 -8.30 3.30 -1.62
C SER A 34 -7.82 4.74 -1.83
N TYR A 35 -6.60 4.89 -2.34
CA TYR A 35 -5.95 6.20 -2.47
C TYR A 35 -5.52 6.49 -3.90
N ASP A 36 -5.57 7.74 -4.26
CA ASP A 36 -5.04 8.31 -5.48
C ASP A 36 -3.71 9.06 -5.22
N ALA A 37 -3.17 9.68 -6.26
CA ALA A 37 -1.92 10.43 -6.16
C ALA A 37 -2.00 11.59 -5.14
N THR A 38 -3.15 12.24 -5.02
CA THR A 38 -3.36 13.39 -4.12
C THR A 38 -3.36 12.94 -2.65
N MET A 39 -4.09 11.86 -2.33
CA MET A 39 -4.04 11.25 -1.00
C MET A 39 -2.65 10.75 -0.64
N ARG A 40 -1.97 10.06 -1.56
CA ARG A 40 -0.58 9.61 -1.35
C ARG A 40 0.34 10.78 -1.01
N ASP A 41 0.26 11.87 -1.79
CA ASP A 41 1.07 13.05 -1.57
C ASP A 41 0.71 13.75 -0.24
N ALA A 42 -0.55 13.70 0.20
CA ALA A 42 -0.98 14.19 1.51
C ALA A 42 -0.38 13.35 2.66
N VAL A 43 -0.40 12.01 2.54
CA VAL A 43 0.27 11.13 3.52
C VAL A 43 1.77 11.42 3.58
N SER A 44 2.43 11.59 2.42
CA SER A 44 3.87 11.96 2.38
C SER A 44 4.15 13.25 3.15
N ARG A 45 3.33 14.31 2.94
CA ARG A 45 3.48 15.56 3.69
C ARG A 45 3.26 15.40 5.20
N CYS A 46 2.33 14.54 5.61
CA CYS A 46 2.15 14.22 7.03
C CYS A 46 3.39 13.52 7.60
N LEU A 47 3.96 12.57 6.86
CA LEU A 47 5.20 11.91 7.26
C LEU A 47 6.37 12.88 7.34
N ASP A 48 6.54 13.80 6.37
CA ASP A 48 7.57 14.82 6.40
C ASP A 48 7.45 15.70 7.65
N ARG A 49 6.22 16.12 8.00
CA ARG A 49 5.96 16.87 9.23
C ARG A 49 6.36 16.09 10.50
N VAL A 50 6.05 14.79 10.56
CA VAL A 50 6.47 13.95 11.69
C VAL A 50 7.99 13.79 11.72
N ALA A 51 8.63 13.67 10.56
CA ALA A 51 10.09 13.52 10.48
C ALA A 51 10.82 14.77 10.99
N GLU A 52 10.29 15.95 10.69
CA GLU A 52 10.87 17.27 11.05
C GLU A 52 10.55 17.72 12.50
N ASP A 53 9.59 17.09 13.17
CA ASP A 53 9.17 17.46 14.53
C ASP A 53 9.90 16.61 15.58
N ASP A 54 10.91 17.17 16.23
CA ASP A 54 11.73 16.49 17.23
C ASP A 54 10.95 16.01 18.48
N ASP A 55 9.77 16.58 18.72
CA ASP A 55 8.91 16.15 19.83
C ASP A 55 8.14 14.87 19.50
N LEU A 56 8.07 14.45 18.26
CA LEU A 56 7.41 13.23 17.81
C LEU A 56 8.42 12.09 17.59
N THR A 57 8.05 10.89 18.02
CA THR A 57 8.93 9.69 17.90
C THR A 57 8.26 8.52 17.20
N VAL A 58 6.92 8.52 17.15
CA VAL A 58 6.13 7.44 16.58
C VAL A 58 5.06 8.01 15.67
N VAL A 59 4.79 7.35 14.55
CA VAL A 59 3.62 7.59 13.72
C VAL A 59 2.77 6.33 13.62
N VAL A 60 1.47 6.46 13.91
CA VAL A 60 0.47 5.41 13.72
C VAL A 60 -0.22 5.63 12.37
N LEU A 61 -0.29 4.59 11.53
CA LEU A 61 -1.09 4.59 10.31
C LEU A 61 -2.31 3.72 10.52
N ARG A 62 -3.49 4.26 10.19
CA ARG A 62 -4.75 3.54 10.26
C ARG A 62 -5.73 3.94 9.17
N GLY A 63 -6.82 3.19 9.05
CA GLY A 63 -7.92 3.53 8.15
C GLY A 63 -9.21 3.83 8.91
N ALA A 64 -9.96 4.81 8.43
CA ALA A 64 -11.30 5.11 8.93
C ALA A 64 -12.30 3.99 8.57
N GLY A 65 -13.36 3.86 9.37
CA GLY A 65 -14.45 2.93 9.08
C GLY A 65 -14.07 1.44 9.21
N GLY A 66 -13.04 1.11 9.99
CA GLY A 66 -12.64 -0.28 10.24
C GLY A 66 -11.96 -0.98 9.07
N VAL A 67 -11.46 -0.22 8.10
CA VAL A 67 -10.71 -0.74 6.94
C VAL A 67 -9.39 -0.01 6.82
N PHE A 68 -8.28 -0.72 6.77
CA PHE A 68 -6.97 -0.09 6.60
C PHE A 68 -6.84 0.56 5.22
N SER A 69 -6.71 -0.22 4.15
CA SER A 69 -6.71 0.29 2.78
C SER A 69 -6.80 -0.83 1.74
N THR A 70 -7.49 -0.60 0.65
CA THR A 70 -7.51 -1.48 -0.52
C THR A 70 -6.51 -1.07 -1.61
N GLY A 71 -5.58 -0.18 -1.29
CA GLY A 71 -4.50 0.22 -2.19
C GLY A 71 -4.90 1.30 -3.18
N ALA A 72 -4.26 1.30 -4.35
CA ALA A 72 -4.47 2.31 -5.36
C ALA A 72 -5.91 2.35 -5.90
N ASP A 73 -6.48 3.56 -6.03
CA ASP A 73 -7.82 3.74 -6.60
C ASP A 73 -7.83 3.38 -8.10
N MET A 74 -8.50 2.27 -8.39
CA MET A 74 -8.65 1.76 -9.76
C MET A 74 -9.82 2.41 -10.52
N ASN A 75 -10.67 3.22 -9.85
CA ASN A 75 -11.75 3.93 -10.55
C ASN A 75 -11.19 5.00 -11.47
N ASN A 76 -10.07 5.60 -11.12
CA ASN A 76 -9.38 6.62 -11.89
C ASN A 76 -7.95 6.21 -12.27
N ALA A 77 -7.77 5.04 -12.85
CA ALA A 77 -6.44 4.53 -13.23
C ALA A 77 -5.69 5.44 -14.24
N TYR A 78 -6.41 6.19 -15.09
CA TYR A 78 -5.79 7.16 -15.98
C TYR A 78 -5.37 8.46 -15.27
N GLY A 79 -6.04 8.84 -14.20
CA GLY A 79 -5.73 10.02 -13.39
C GLY A 79 -4.32 9.99 -12.79
N TRP A 80 -3.78 8.80 -12.55
CA TRP A 80 -2.40 8.64 -12.09
C TRP A 80 -1.38 9.27 -13.04
N TYR A 81 -1.67 9.27 -14.35
CA TYR A 81 -0.77 9.82 -15.38
C TYR A 81 -1.07 11.28 -15.75
N GLY A 82 -2.02 11.94 -15.05
CA GLY A 82 -2.33 13.36 -15.11
C GLY A 82 -3.49 13.73 -16.02
N GLU A 83 -4.01 14.96 -15.86
CA GLU A 83 -5.19 15.50 -16.56
C GLU A 83 -5.09 15.45 -18.08
N SER A 84 -3.87 15.62 -18.63
CA SER A 84 -3.66 15.51 -20.07
C SER A 84 -3.92 14.11 -20.61
N ALA A 85 -3.88 13.07 -19.78
CA ALA A 85 -4.25 11.71 -20.15
C ALA A 85 -5.78 11.53 -20.09
N GLN A 86 -6.47 12.22 -19.17
CA GLN A 86 -7.94 12.22 -19.05
C GLN A 86 -8.61 13.04 -20.17
N ALA A 87 -8.12 14.24 -20.46
CA ALA A 87 -8.65 15.10 -21.51
C ALA A 87 -8.49 14.46 -22.91
N LYS A 88 -7.42 13.70 -23.12
CA LYS A 88 -7.19 12.96 -24.35
C LYS A 88 -8.04 11.69 -24.47
N ALA A 89 -8.56 11.16 -23.38
CA ALA A 89 -9.49 10.03 -23.41
C ALA A 89 -10.91 10.42 -23.88
N ALA A 90 -11.23 11.72 -23.84
CA ALA A 90 -12.49 12.26 -24.38
C ALA A 90 -12.49 12.43 -25.91
N ASP A 91 -11.32 12.42 -26.55
CA ASP A 91 -11.18 12.39 -28.00
C ASP A 91 -10.91 10.96 -28.46
N ASP A 92 -11.81 10.36 -29.23
CA ASP A 92 -11.78 8.95 -29.68
C ASP A 92 -10.45 8.52 -30.34
N ARG A 93 -9.71 9.48 -30.95
CA ARG A 93 -8.36 9.24 -31.46
C ARG A 93 -7.29 9.23 -30.37
N ALA A 94 -7.50 9.94 -29.28
CA ALA A 94 -6.57 10.07 -28.17
C ALA A 94 -6.75 8.97 -27.11
N ALA A 95 -7.97 8.42 -26.98
CA ALA A 95 -8.30 7.30 -26.08
C ALA A 95 -7.47 6.03 -26.38
N LYS A 96 -6.91 5.90 -27.59
CA LYS A 96 -6.02 4.80 -28.01
C LYS A 96 -4.54 5.06 -27.70
N ARG A 97 -4.15 6.24 -27.25
CA ARG A 97 -2.75 6.55 -26.93
C ARG A 97 -2.43 6.28 -25.47
N ARG A 98 -1.68 5.23 -25.24
CA ARG A 98 -1.07 4.95 -23.93
C ARG A 98 -0.15 6.12 -23.52
N PRO A 99 0.00 6.44 -22.22
CA PRO A 99 0.97 7.43 -21.75
C PRO A 99 2.37 7.12 -22.28
N SER A 100 3.15 8.16 -22.60
CA SER A 100 4.53 7.95 -23.03
C SER A 100 5.35 7.26 -21.92
N GLN A 101 6.37 6.50 -22.28
CA GLN A 101 7.26 5.87 -21.31
C GLN A 101 7.91 6.91 -20.38
N ARG A 102 8.23 8.09 -20.90
CA ARG A 102 8.73 9.21 -20.06
C ARG A 102 7.75 9.56 -18.95
N ARG A 103 6.47 9.70 -19.30
CA ARG A 103 5.42 10.02 -18.31
C ARG A 103 5.19 8.87 -17.33
N ARG A 104 5.15 7.63 -17.82
CA ARG A 104 5.01 6.43 -16.98
C ARG A 104 6.12 6.37 -15.96
N LEU A 105 7.38 6.37 -16.39
CA LEU A 105 8.51 6.24 -15.48
C LEU A 105 8.55 7.36 -14.43
N THR A 106 8.18 8.60 -14.83
CA THR A 106 8.08 9.70 -13.87
C THR A 106 7.03 9.45 -12.80
N VAL A 107 5.84 8.99 -13.20
CA VAL A 107 4.73 8.72 -12.26
C VAL A 107 5.01 7.49 -11.43
N ASP A 108 5.47 6.41 -12.05
CA ASP A 108 5.73 5.14 -11.37
C ASP A 108 6.88 5.29 -10.36
N ARG A 109 7.96 5.99 -10.73
CA ARG A 109 9.05 6.30 -9.80
C ARG A 109 8.54 7.06 -8.56
N LYS A 110 7.66 8.05 -8.73
CA LYS A 110 7.06 8.77 -7.61
C LYS A 110 6.15 7.87 -6.77
N SER A 111 5.39 6.98 -7.42
CA SER A 111 4.48 6.06 -6.73
C SER A 111 5.22 5.03 -5.90
N PHE A 112 6.26 4.42 -6.44
CA PHE A 112 7.07 3.44 -5.71
C PHE A 112 8.03 4.10 -4.73
N GLY A 113 8.54 5.29 -5.03
CA GLY A 113 9.30 6.10 -4.11
C GLY A 113 8.55 6.40 -2.80
N PHE A 114 7.22 6.51 -2.84
CA PHE A 114 6.41 6.63 -1.64
C PHE A 114 6.58 5.43 -0.70
N TYR A 115 6.51 4.21 -1.22
CA TYR A 115 6.68 3.00 -0.41
C TYR A 115 8.09 2.88 0.15
N HIS A 116 9.11 3.16 -0.65
CA HIS A 116 10.50 3.11 -0.21
C HIS A 116 10.81 4.18 0.84
N ASN A 117 10.28 5.40 0.68
CA ASN A 117 10.40 6.45 1.69
C ASN A 117 9.67 6.07 2.99
N PHE A 118 8.53 5.40 2.88
CA PHE A 118 7.80 4.92 4.05
C PHE A 118 8.57 3.83 4.79
N MET A 119 9.13 2.85 4.08
CA MET A 119 9.97 1.80 4.65
C MET A 119 11.24 2.38 5.29
N GLY A 120 11.87 3.36 4.64
CA GLY A 120 13.04 4.09 5.16
C GLY A 120 12.71 5.24 6.11
N PHE A 121 11.48 5.35 6.62
CA PHE A 121 11.09 6.45 7.49
C PHE A 121 11.91 6.46 8.79
N PRO A 122 12.45 7.62 9.24
CA PRO A 122 13.45 7.64 10.32
C PRO A 122 12.89 7.36 11.71
N LYS A 123 11.58 7.53 11.93
CA LYS A 123 10.93 7.31 13.22
C LYS A 123 10.10 6.02 13.20
N VAL A 124 9.62 5.56 14.35
CA VAL A 124 8.87 4.31 14.43
C VAL A 124 7.53 4.44 13.73
N THR A 125 7.23 3.50 12.85
CA THR A 125 5.93 3.36 12.19
C THR A 125 5.14 2.22 12.81
N VAL A 126 3.88 2.48 13.20
CA VAL A 126 2.95 1.49 13.75
C VAL A 126 1.75 1.37 12.83
N GLY A 127 1.45 0.17 12.35
CA GLY A 127 0.25 -0.11 11.57
C GLY A 127 -0.90 -0.58 12.47
N GLU A 128 -2.02 0.15 12.45
CA GLU A 128 -3.32 -0.31 12.98
C GLU A 128 -4.13 -0.86 11.81
N ILE A 129 -4.08 -2.19 11.60
CA ILE A 129 -4.51 -2.83 10.37
C ILE A 129 -5.77 -3.65 10.62
N ALA A 130 -6.89 -3.27 10.00
CA ALA A 130 -8.16 -3.95 10.14
C ALA A 130 -8.91 -4.08 8.81
N GLY A 131 -9.82 -5.01 8.71
CA GLY A 131 -10.76 -5.23 7.61
C GLY A 131 -10.09 -5.63 6.30
N TYR A 132 -9.46 -4.70 5.60
CA TYR A 132 -8.77 -4.97 4.34
C TYR A 132 -7.41 -4.26 4.29
N ALA A 133 -6.39 -5.00 3.90
CA ALA A 133 -5.08 -4.49 3.49
C ALA A 133 -4.73 -5.17 2.16
N LEU A 134 -5.10 -4.55 1.03
CA LEU A 134 -4.94 -5.13 -0.30
C LEU A 134 -4.07 -4.25 -1.20
N GLY A 135 -3.33 -4.87 -2.12
CA GLY A 135 -2.47 -4.13 -3.04
C GLY A 135 -1.49 -3.23 -2.30
N GLY A 136 -1.43 -1.94 -2.64
CA GLY A 136 -0.60 -0.97 -1.94
C GLY A 136 -0.92 -0.81 -0.45
N GLY A 137 -2.14 -1.14 -0.01
CA GLY A 137 -2.49 -1.23 1.41
C GLY A 137 -1.75 -2.38 2.10
N PHE A 138 -1.60 -3.51 1.43
CA PHE A 138 -0.83 -4.63 1.95
C PHE A 138 0.67 -4.33 1.96
N GLU A 139 1.18 -3.67 0.93
CA GLU A 139 2.57 -3.19 0.90
C GLU A 139 2.86 -2.28 2.11
N MET A 140 2.02 -1.28 2.37
CA MET A 140 2.19 -0.40 3.54
C MET A 140 2.11 -1.18 4.86
N ALA A 141 1.19 -2.15 4.99
CA ALA A 141 1.08 -2.98 6.18
C ALA A 141 2.37 -3.78 6.45
N LEU A 142 3.00 -4.33 5.40
CA LEU A 142 4.27 -5.06 5.51
C LEU A 142 5.46 -4.15 5.80
N MET A 143 5.40 -2.87 5.43
CA MET A 143 6.48 -1.89 5.59
C MET A 143 6.48 -1.19 6.94
N THR A 144 5.42 -1.30 7.75
CA THR A 144 5.44 -0.77 9.11
C THR A 144 6.44 -1.52 9.98
N ASP A 145 7.12 -0.79 10.88
CA ASP A 145 8.06 -1.40 11.84
C ASP A 145 7.34 -2.35 12.79
N ILE A 146 6.19 -1.89 13.28
CA ILE A 146 5.34 -2.61 14.24
C ILE A 146 3.94 -2.71 13.62
N SER A 147 3.58 -3.90 13.20
CA SER A 147 2.31 -4.17 12.53
C SER A 147 1.33 -4.90 13.45
N ILE A 148 0.21 -4.26 13.75
CA ILE A 148 -0.88 -4.82 14.56
C ILE A 148 -2.05 -5.07 13.62
N ILE A 149 -2.48 -6.32 13.54
CA ILE A 149 -3.49 -6.72 12.58
C ILE A 149 -4.65 -7.48 13.22
N ALA A 150 -5.87 -7.17 12.78
CA ALA A 150 -7.03 -7.99 13.14
C ALA A 150 -6.97 -9.34 12.44
N ARG A 151 -7.32 -10.41 13.16
CA ARG A 151 -7.27 -11.79 12.69
C ARG A 151 -8.10 -12.03 11.42
N ASP A 152 -9.23 -11.33 11.30
CA ASP A 152 -10.15 -11.40 10.16
C ASP A 152 -9.80 -10.42 9.02
N THR A 153 -8.67 -9.70 9.13
CA THR A 153 -8.25 -8.79 8.06
C THR A 153 -7.89 -9.57 6.81
N ARG A 154 -8.50 -9.18 5.70
CA ARG A 154 -8.20 -9.73 4.38
C ARG A 154 -6.99 -9.05 3.78
N ILE A 155 -5.96 -9.84 3.50
CA ILE A 155 -4.67 -9.40 2.98
C ILE A 155 -4.37 -10.06 1.64
N GLY A 156 -3.63 -9.39 0.78
CA GLY A 156 -3.20 -9.96 -0.51
C GLY A 156 -2.86 -8.92 -1.56
N MET A 157 -2.44 -9.41 -2.73
CA MET A 157 -2.05 -8.59 -3.89
C MET A 157 -2.87 -8.96 -5.14
N PRO A 158 -4.20 -8.75 -5.15
CA PRO A 158 -5.06 -9.14 -6.27
C PRO A 158 -4.77 -8.37 -7.57
N ALA A 159 -3.97 -7.31 -7.52
CA ALA A 159 -3.52 -6.57 -8.69
C ALA A 159 -2.69 -7.45 -9.65
N THR A 160 -2.04 -8.50 -9.16
CA THR A 160 -1.28 -9.44 -9.99
C THR A 160 -2.14 -10.14 -11.04
N ARG A 161 -3.44 -10.28 -10.78
CA ARG A 161 -4.42 -10.88 -11.70
C ARG A 161 -4.67 -10.06 -12.98
N PHE A 162 -4.17 -8.81 -13.05
CA PHE A 162 -4.35 -7.96 -14.23
C PHE A 162 -3.10 -7.15 -14.62
N LEU A 163 -2.08 -7.12 -13.77
CA LEU A 163 -0.80 -6.46 -14.04
C LEU A 163 0.39 -7.44 -14.05
N GLY A 164 0.13 -8.72 -13.74
CA GLY A 164 1.16 -9.72 -13.57
C GLY A 164 1.84 -9.64 -12.20
N PRO A 165 2.62 -10.67 -11.82
CA PRO A 165 3.16 -10.81 -10.47
C PRO A 165 4.38 -9.94 -10.14
N ALA A 166 5.01 -9.31 -11.13
CA ALA A 166 6.17 -8.44 -10.92
C ALA A 166 5.75 -7.01 -10.59
N LEU A 167 5.05 -6.85 -9.48
CA LEU A 167 4.54 -5.57 -9.01
C LEU A 167 5.26 -5.11 -7.75
N GLY A 168 5.42 -3.80 -7.63
CA GLY A 168 5.77 -3.10 -6.42
C GLY A 168 7.00 -3.64 -5.70
N SER A 169 6.89 -3.75 -4.41
CA SER A 169 7.97 -4.00 -3.48
C SER A 169 8.26 -5.50 -3.31
N LEU A 170 8.76 -6.15 -4.36
CA LEU A 170 9.05 -7.60 -4.35
C LEU A 170 9.98 -8.00 -3.20
N HIS A 171 11.00 -7.18 -2.91
CA HIS A 171 11.91 -7.40 -1.78
C HIS A 171 11.12 -7.54 -0.48
N MET A 172 10.19 -6.63 -0.20
CA MET A 172 9.38 -6.66 1.02
C MET A 172 8.50 -7.90 1.10
N PHE A 173 7.87 -8.32 0.01
CA PHE A 173 7.10 -9.55 -0.03
C PHE A 173 7.96 -10.77 0.32
N PHE A 174 9.13 -10.91 -0.32
CA PHE A 174 10.02 -12.05 -0.07
C PHE A 174 10.66 -11.99 1.32
N HIS A 175 11.01 -10.80 1.79
CA HIS A 175 11.64 -10.60 3.09
C HIS A 175 10.66 -10.87 4.25
N ARG A 176 9.44 -10.32 4.17
CA ARG A 176 8.45 -10.41 5.24
C ARG A 176 7.63 -11.71 5.21
N LEU A 177 7.24 -12.18 4.03
CA LEU A 177 6.38 -13.37 3.89
C LEU A 177 7.20 -14.66 3.69
N GLY A 178 8.48 -14.54 3.40
CA GLY A 178 9.27 -15.65 2.90
C GLY A 178 8.88 -16.06 1.48
N PRO A 179 9.75 -16.85 0.79
CA PRO A 179 9.58 -17.10 -0.64
C PRO A 179 8.35 -17.97 -0.99
N VAL A 180 7.89 -18.82 -0.08
CA VAL A 180 6.76 -19.73 -0.35
C VAL A 180 5.45 -18.96 -0.38
N LEU A 181 5.14 -18.20 0.70
CA LEU A 181 3.90 -17.44 0.79
C LEU A 181 3.89 -16.26 -0.20
N ALA A 182 5.04 -15.58 -0.38
CA ALA A 182 5.17 -14.53 -1.37
C ALA A 182 4.81 -15.03 -2.78
N ARG A 183 5.33 -16.17 -3.19
CA ARG A 183 5.01 -16.78 -4.50
C ARG A 183 3.55 -17.18 -4.60
N ARG A 184 2.97 -17.80 -3.56
CA ARG A 184 1.52 -18.10 -3.55
C ARG A 184 0.71 -16.85 -3.84
N LEU A 185 0.84 -15.82 -3.01
CA LEU A 185 0.04 -14.60 -3.13
C LEU A 185 0.28 -13.83 -4.44
N LEU A 186 1.53 -13.77 -4.91
CA LEU A 186 1.87 -13.03 -6.12
C LEU A 186 1.50 -13.79 -7.41
N LEU A 187 1.58 -15.12 -7.44
CA LEU A 187 1.29 -15.89 -8.64
C LEU A 187 -0.20 -16.21 -8.81
N THR A 188 -0.97 -16.21 -7.72
CA THR A 188 -2.42 -16.49 -7.75
C THR A 188 -3.27 -15.23 -7.58
N GLY A 189 -2.70 -14.19 -6.91
CA GLY A 189 -3.45 -13.01 -6.47
C GLY A 189 -4.47 -13.34 -5.37
N ASP A 190 -4.23 -14.41 -4.61
CA ASP A 190 -5.11 -14.82 -3.51
C ASP A 190 -5.30 -13.71 -2.49
N ILE A 191 -6.46 -13.73 -1.87
CA ILE A 191 -6.80 -12.93 -0.69
C ILE A 191 -7.07 -13.93 0.44
N ILE A 192 -6.31 -13.82 1.51
CA ILE A 192 -6.39 -14.68 2.68
C ILE A 192 -6.72 -13.87 3.93
N GLU A 193 -7.16 -14.48 5.00
CA GLU A 193 -7.29 -13.84 6.30
C GLU A 193 -5.94 -13.86 7.04
N ALA A 194 -5.63 -12.77 7.75
CA ALA A 194 -4.37 -12.66 8.49
C ALA A 194 -4.21 -13.77 9.54
N GLY A 195 -5.31 -14.26 10.10
CA GLY A 195 -5.34 -15.37 11.04
C GLY A 195 -4.82 -16.69 10.49
N GLU A 196 -4.97 -16.94 9.17
CA GLU A 196 -4.46 -18.16 8.53
C GLU A 196 -2.94 -18.28 8.64
N ILE A 197 -2.25 -17.14 8.69
CA ILE A 197 -0.78 -17.05 8.69
C ILE A 197 -0.19 -16.52 10.01
N GLU A 198 -1.00 -16.38 11.06
CA GLU A 198 -0.56 -15.89 12.37
C GLU A 198 0.64 -16.68 12.92
N HIS A 199 0.61 -18.01 12.71
CA HIS A 199 1.67 -18.92 13.15
C HIS A 199 3.04 -18.66 12.51
N LEU A 200 3.09 -17.89 11.41
CA LEU A 200 4.34 -17.52 10.73
C LEU A 200 5.04 -16.32 11.36
N GLY A 201 4.38 -15.58 12.27
CA GLY A 201 4.96 -14.43 12.96
C GLY A 201 5.32 -13.27 12.03
N ILE A 202 4.55 -13.06 10.96
CA ILE A 202 4.78 -12.01 9.95
C ILE A 202 4.42 -10.63 10.53
N PHE A 203 3.34 -10.56 11.30
CA PHE A 203 2.89 -9.37 11.99
C PHE A 203 3.36 -9.38 13.44
N THR A 204 3.64 -8.21 14.00
CA THR A 204 4.09 -8.07 15.39
C THR A 204 3.04 -8.60 16.36
N ASP A 205 1.77 -8.36 16.05
CA ASP A 205 0.64 -8.77 16.90
C ASP A 205 -0.58 -9.04 16.02
N THR A 206 -1.14 -10.24 16.12
CA THR A 206 -2.40 -10.62 15.49
C THR A 206 -3.43 -10.79 16.58
N CYS A 207 -4.51 -10.02 16.53
CA CYS A 207 -5.48 -9.94 17.63
C CYS A 207 -6.93 -9.96 17.13
N ASP A 208 -7.88 -10.06 18.04
CA ASP A 208 -9.29 -9.98 17.72
C ASP A 208 -9.66 -8.59 17.18
N PRO A 209 -10.59 -8.48 16.24
CA PRO A 209 -10.92 -7.21 15.55
C PRO A 209 -11.22 -6.05 16.50
N GLY A 210 -11.94 -6.30 17.60
CA GLY A 210 -12.25 -5.29 18.60
C GLY A 210 -11.06 -4.80 19.42
N SER A 211 -9.90 -5.45 19.34
CA SER A 211 -8.70 -5.15 20.15
C SER A 211 -7.63 -4.38 19.41
N VAL A 212 -7.71 -4.29 18.07
CA VAL A 212 -6.65 -3.73 17.21
C VAL A 212 -6.23 -2.33 17.64
N THR A 213 -7.17 -1.41 17.83
CA THR A 213 -6.88 -0.03 18.22
C THR A 213 -6.16 0.05 19.58
N ALA A 214 -6.64 -0.70 20.57
CA ALA A 214 -6.01 -0.73 21.90
C ALA A 214 -4.60 -1.34 21.83
N ARG A 215 -4.41 -2.38 21.04
CA ARG A 215 -3.10 -3.03 20.85
C ARG A 215 -2.13 -2.13 20.08
N ALA A 216 -2.57 -1.48 19.01
CA ALA A 216 -1.75 -0.52 18.26
C ALA A 216 -1.31 0.65 19.16
N ARG A 217 -2.23 1.18 19.97
CA ARG A 217 -1.91 2.21 20.95
C ARG A 217 -0.88 1.75 21.97
N TYR A 218 -1.04 0.55 22.54
CA TYR A 218 -0.07 -0.04 23.48
C TYR A 218 1.34 -0.10 22.88
N TRP A 219 1.46 -0.59 21.64
CA TRP A 219 2.75 -0.70 20.97
C TRP A 219 3.35 0.67 20.61
N ALA A 220 2.51 1.62 20.19
CA ALA A 220 2.95 2.99 19.93
C ALA A 220 3.47 3.67 21.18
N GLU A 221 2.74 3.60 22.31
CA GLU A 221 3.17 4.16 23.60
C GLU A 221 4.44 3.47 24.14
N LYS A 222 4.59 2.17 23.92
CA LYS A 222 5.80 1.43 24.27
C LYS A 222 7.00 1.89 23.46
N ALA A 223 6.84 2.06 22.13
CA ALA A 223 7.88 2.54 21.23
C ALA A 223 8.27 4.00 21.55
N ALA A 224 7.30 4.85 21.89
CA ALA A 224 7.54 6.25 22.22
C ALA A 224 8.39 6.47 23.48
N LYS A 225 8.55 5.44 24.32
CA LYS A 225 9.45 5.48 25.49
C LYS A 225 10.91 5.21 25.18
N MET A 226 11.21 4.76 23.95
CA MET A 226 12.59 4.52 23.54
C MET A 226 13.34 5.85 23.35
N PRO A 227 14.66 5.90 23.61
CA PRO A 227 15.46 7.08 23.32
C PRO A 227 15.36 7.46 21.84
N ALA A 228 14.89 8.68 21.54
CA ALA A 228 14.59 9.13 20.19
C ALA A 228 15.81 9.05 19.24
N ASP A 229 16.96 9.57 19.65
CA ASP A 229 18.20 9.51 18.87
C ASP A 229 18.65 8.06 18.62
N GLY A 230 18.49 7.20 19.62
CA GLY A 230 18.82 5.78 19.51
C GLY A 230 17.93 5.07 18.48
N VAL A 231 16.64 5.43 18.40
CA VAL A 231 15.71 4.89 17.40
C VAL A 231 16.11 5.33 15.99
N VAL A 232 16.37 6.61 15.77
CA VAL A 232 16.77 7.13 14.45
C VAL A 232 18.07 6.48 13.97
N ILE A 233 19.07 6.39 14.85
CA ILE A 233 20.34 5.71 14.54
C ILE A 233 20.11 4.23 14.21
N ALA A 234 19.26 3.54 14.98
CA ALA A 234 18.94 2.14 14.74
C ALA A 234 18.23 1.94 13.39
N LYS A 235 17.28 2.83 13.05
CA LYS A 235 16.57 2.79 11.76
C LYS A 235 17.53 2.97 10.58
N GLU A 236 18.52 3.86 10.67
CA GLU A 236 19.56 3.98 9.65
C GLU A 236 20.43 2.71 9.56
N ALA A 237 20.75 2.09 10.70
CA ALA A 237 21.47 0.81 10.70
C ALA A 237 20.63 -0.33 10.08
N PHE A 238 19.31 -0.36 10.31
CA PHE A 238 18.40 -1.34 9.68
C PHE A 238 18.36 -1.15 8.18
N ARG A 239 18.31 0.09 7.69
CA ARG A 239 18.40 0.38 6.25
C ARG A 239 19.69 -0.17 5.64
N LEU A 240 20.82 -0.08 6.34
CA LEU A 240 22.08 -0.65 5.86
C LEU A 240 21.96 -2.19 5.72
N VAL A 241 21.34 -2.88 6.68
CA VAL A 241 21.11 -4.32 6.60
C VAL A 241 20.20 -4.66 5.43
N GLU A 242 19.09 -3.92 5.24
CA GLU A 242 18.15 -4.13 4.15
C GLU A 242 18.78 -3.85 2.78
N GLN A 243 19.69 -2.87 2.68
CA GLN A 243 20.44 -2.60 1.45
C GLN A 243 21.30 -3.78 1.01
N THR A 244 21.92 -4.50 1.96
CA THR A 244 22.67 -5.72 1.64
C THR A 244 21.79 -6.86 1.12
N GLN A 245 20.47 -6.77 1.36
CA GLN A 245 19.45 -7.71 0.91
C GLN A 245 18.76 -7.27 -0.40
N ALA A 246 19.42 -6.50 -1.23
CA ALA A 246 18.95 -6.02 -2.55
C ALA A 246 17.93 -4.86 -2.53
N TYR A 247 17.74 -4.16 -1.43
CA TYR A 247 16.80 -3.03 -1.32
C TYR A 247 16.99 -1.95 -2.41
N HIS A 248 18.21 -1.52 -2.68
CA HIS A 248 18.49 -0.54 -3.73
C HIS A 248 18.17 -1.03 -5.15
N GLY A 249 18.49 -2.27 -5.43
CA GLY A 249 18.16 -2.88 -6.72
C GLY A 249 16.65 -2.95 -6.93
N GLU A 250 15.93 -3.22 -5.88
CA GLU A 250 14.49 -3.32 -5.88
C GLU A 250 13.80 -1.96 -6.07
N GLU A 251 14.32 -0.88 -5.49
CA GLU A 251 13.79 0.45 -5.70
C GLU A 251 13.70 0.80 -7.19
N VAL A 252 14.76 0.50 -7.96
CA VAL A 252 14.76 0.72 -9.41
C VAL A 252 13.90 -0.30 -10.13
N ALA A 253 13.98 -1.58 -9.75
CA ALA A 253 13.25 -2.66 -10.39
C ALA A 253 11.74 -2.49 -10.26
N SER A 254 11.24 -2.02 -9.12
CA SER A 254 9.81 -1.88 -8.84
C SER A 254 9.07 -1.04 -9.89
N TYR A 255 9.57 0.15 -10.21
CA TYR A 255 8.91 0.99 -11.21
C TYR A 255 9.15 0.53 -12.65
N LEU A 256 10.27 -0.14 -12.94
CA LEU A 256 10.50 -0.73 -14.26
C LEU A 256 9.56 -1.92 -14.47
N PHE A 257 9.44 -2.84 -13.52
CA PHE A 257 8.52 -3.98 -13.62
C PHE A 257 7.07 -3.54 -13.69
N HIS A 258 6.68 -2.51 -12.94
CA HIS A 258 5.34 -1.93 -13.08
C HIS A 258 5.09 -1.38 -14.49
N ALA A 259 6.06 -0.70 -15.10
CA ALA A 259 5.95 -0.23 -16.47
C ALA A 259 5.76 -1.37 -17.48
N PHE A 260 6.39 -2.52 -17.29
CA PHE A 260 6.14 -3.73 -18.08
C PHE A 260 4.76 -4.31 -17.78
N GLY A 261 4.38 -4.48 -16.51
CA GLY A 261 3.10 -5.04 -16.08
C GLY A 261 1.89 -4.23 -16.57
N THR A 262 2.01 -2.90 -16.65
CA THR A 262 0.95 -2.05 -17.23
C THR A 262 0.91 -2.08 -18.76
N ASN A 263 1.77 -2.87 -19.40
CA ASN A 263 1.85 -3.00 -20.86
C ASN A 263 1.65 -4.44 -21.36
N LEU A 264 0.99 -5.28 -20.56
CA LEU A 264 0.72 -6.66 -20.93
C LEU A 264 -0.06 -6.78 -22.24
N GLN A 265 0.25 -7.81 -23.01
CA GLN A 265 -0.54 -8.28 -24.14
C GLN A 265 -1.37 -9.45 -23.64
N PHE A 266 -2.67 -9.40 -23.85
CA PHE A 266 -3.59 -10.46 -23.44
C PHE A 266 -3.95 -11.32 -24.64
N ALA A 267 -3.90 -12.63 -24.46
CA ALA A 267 -4.47 -13.55 -25.43
C ALA A 267 -6.01 -13.45 -25.44
N PRO A 268 -6.67 -13.96 -26.49
CA PRO A 268 -8.14 -13.83 -26.61
C PRO A 268 -8.92 -14.44 -25.45
N ASP A 269 -8.42 -15.47 -24.80
CA ASP A 269 -8.98 -16.22 -23.68
C ASP A 269 -8.54 -15.72 -22.31
N GLU A 270 -7.61 -14.76 -22.26
CA GLU A 270 -7.16 -14.18 -21.00
C GLU A 270 -8.09 -13.07 -20.50
N PHE A 271 -8.28 -13.00 -19.19
CA PHE A 271 -9.09 -11.97 -18.56
C PHE A 271 -8.42 -10.60 -18.60
N ASN A 272 -8.97 -9.70 -19.39
CA ASN A 272 -8.48 -8.32 -19.52
C ASN A 272 -9.32 -7.37 -18.65
N PHE A 273 -8.89 -7.11 -17.43
CA PHE A 273 -9.58 -6.24 -16.48
C PHE A 273 -9.86 -4.83 -17.04
N VAL A 274 -8.90 -4.23 -17.74
CA VAL A 274 -9.05 -2.85 -18.27
C VAL A 274 -10.15 -2.79 -19.32
N LYS A 275 -10.19 -3.78 -20.23
CA LYS A 275 -11.25 -3.92 -21.24
C LYS A 275 -12.60 -4.17 -20.58
N THR A 276 -12.66 -5.11 -19.62
CA THR A 276 -13.89 -5.46 -18.90
C THR A 276 -14.43 -4.25 -18.12
N ARG A 277 -13.56 -3.49 -17.45
CA ARG A 277 -13.94 -2.27 -16.75
C ARG A 277 -14.48 -1.19 -17.70
N ALA A 278 -13.88 -1.02 -18.86
CA ALA A 278 -14.36 -0.07 -19.86
C ALA A 278 -15.75 -0.43 -20.40
N GLN A 279 -16.06 -1.72 -20.48
CA GLN A 279 -17.34 -2.24 -20.98
C GLN A 279 -18.46 -2.28 -19.92
N HIS A 280 -18.12 -2.63 -18.67
CA HIS A 280 -19.10 -2.97 -17.63
C HIS A 280 -19.01 -2.10 -16.37
N GLY A 281 -18.05 -1.19 -16.30
CA GLY A 281 -17.78 -0.40 -15.10
C GLY A 281 -16.94 -1.14 -14.06
N ALA A 282 -16.45 -0.40 -13.06
CA ALA A 282 -15.48 -0.93 -12.10
C ALA A 282 -16.06 -2.05 -11.22
N LYS A 283 -17.28 -1.87 -10.69
CA LYS A 283 -17.91 -2.84 -9.78
C LYS A 283 -18.06 -4.21 -10.45
N GLU A 284 -18.58 -4.21 -11.66
CA GLU A 284 -18.82 -5.45 -12.41
C GLU A 284 -17.51 -6.09 -12.88
N ALA A 285 -16.51 -5.28 -13.26
CA ALA A 285 -15.19 -5.79 -13.62
C ALA A 285 -14.50 -6.51 -12.46
N PHE A 286 -14.64 -6.02 -11.24
CA PHE A 286 -14.11 -6.72 -10.05
C PHE A 286 -14.83 -8.04 -9.82
N ARG A 287 -16.17 -8.07 -9.93
CA ARG A 287 -16.95 -9.29 -9.78
C ARG A 287 -16.53 -10.35 -10.81
N LEU A 288 -16.48 -9.97 -12.09
CA LEU A 288 -16.08 -10.86 -13.19
C LEU A 288 -14.64 -11.34 -13.07
N ARG A 289 -13.72 -10.49 -12.57
CA ARG A 289 -12.35 -10.89 -12.26
C ARG A 289 -12.35 -12.01 -11.20
N ASP A 290 -13.02 -11.78 -10.08
CA ASP A 290 -12.99 -12.73 -8.97
C ASP A 290 -13.65 -14.06 -9.37
N GLU A 291 -14.69 -14.01 -10.18
CA GLU A 291 -15.34 -15.20 -10.75
C GLU A 291 -14.40 -15.95 -11.72
N HIS A 292 -13.71 -15.23 -12.62
CA HIS A 292 -12.77 -15.84 -13.58
C HIS A 292 -11.60 -16.57 -12.90
N PHE A 293 -11.07 -16.00 -11.81
CA PHE A 293 -9.94 -16.57 -11.08
C PHE A 293 -10.36 -17.52 -9.95
N HIS A 294 -11.65 -17.73 -9.76
CA HIS A 294 -12.14 -18.68 -8.77
C HIS A 294 -11.96 -20.10 -9.27
N VAL A 295 -11.21 -20.90 -8.53
CA VAL A 295 -11.10 -22.34 -8.70
C VAL A 295 -11.66 -22.97 -7.41
N PRO A 296 -12.68 -23.82 -7.48
CA PRO A 296 -13.18 -24.50 -6.30
C PRO A 296 -12.09 -25.34 -5.63
N GLU A 297 -12.04 -25.30 -4.30
CA GLU A 297 -11.16 -26.19 -3.59
C GLU A 297 -11.59 -27.64 -3.80
N PRO A 298 -10.64 -28.60 -3.94
CA PRO A 298 -10.97 -30.01 -4.04
C PRO A 298 -11.65 -30.47 -2.74
N GLU A 299 -12.65 -31.34 -2.89
CA GLU A 299 -13.25 -32.00 -1.73
C GLU A 299 -12.18 -32.78 -0.97
N ALA A 300 -12.19 -32.67 0.37
CA ALA A 300 -11.21 -33.30 1.26
C ALA A 300 -11.35 -34.83 1.32
#